data_3808e484b36048c7de09ce0a5e15a346
#
_entry.id   3808e484b36048c7de09ce0a5e15a346
#
_cell.length_a   1.000
_cell.length_b   1.000
_cell.length_c   1.000
_cell.angle_alpha   90.00
_cell.angle_beta   90.00
_cell.angle_gamma   90.00
#
_symmetry.space_group_name_H-M   'P 1'
#
loop_
_entity.id
_entity.type
_entity.pdbx_description
1 polymer ?
#
loop_
_entity_poly.entity_id
_entity_poly.type
_entity_poly.pdbx_seq_one_letter_code
_entity_poly.pdbx_strand_id
1 'polypeptide(L)'
;ANILKYSHKLMCEYTNDNKINVLSDGFLHNKEERTYELLLKLNYGNHKLMYDNHLIELNYEKTHSIPVATAEDIRYYEILTLCANNKDILLKYIEEIRHDSSTPEKNDKLLCRILKQGGGWGLLNRINKRPDRTIFMDIDLNELFEQIHTFFNEEDDYIEHGIPFKMNFLFHGIPGTGKTSLIYTIASHFDLDICFLNITRDLDDNTFTKAITNLPDNSILVLEDIDALFVERDSKCGVSFSTVLNVLDGMLKKHKLLTFLTTNYKDRLDSALKRSGRIDYELEFTYATKNQTKKMYNHFFEDKYVEPFIKFVKKLKYTTSDLHKFLFKYRKIDNIMDHIEEFIELINKNIDTSPDHLYI
;
A
#
# COMPACT_ATOMS: atom_id res chain seq x y z
N ALA A 1 -7.22 17.89 -12.93
CA ALA A 1 -7.04 16.73 -13.82
C ALA A 1 -8.38 16.04 -14.07
N ASN A 2 -9.14 15.70 -13.02
CA ASN A 2 -10.42 14.96 -13.13
C ASN A 2 -11.49 15.72 -13.92
N ILE A 3 -11.62 17.03 -13.70
CA ILE A 3 -12.56 17.88 -14.46
C ILE A 3 -12.25 17.83 -15.96
N LEU A 4 -10.98 17.91 -16.34
CA LEU A 4 -10.57 17.86 -17.74
C LEU A 4 -10.84 16.51 -18.39
N LYS A 5 -10.60 15.41 -17.66
CA LYS A 5 -10.88 14.04 -18.12
C LYS A 5 -12.38 13.84 -18.33
N TYR A 6 -13.20 14.22 -17.35
CA TYR A 6 -14.65 14.08 -17.42
C TYR A 6 -15.27 14.95 -18.51
N SER A 7 -14.85 16.21 -18.61
CA SER A 7 -15.31 17.13 -19.66
C SER A 7 -14.98 16.61 -21.05
N HIS A 8 -13.79 16.02 -21.24
CA HIS A 8 -13.42 15.40 -22.50
C HIS A 8 -14.36 14.21 -22.84
N LYS A 9 -14.68 13.35 -21.87
CA LYS A 9 -15.63 12.24 -22.06
C LYS A 9 -16.99 12.75 -22.52
N LEU A 10 -17.54 13.76 -21.85
CA LEU A 10 -18.82 14.38 -22.25
C LEU A 10 -18.77 15.02 -23.64
N MET A 11 -17.67 15.69 -23.98
CA MET A 11 -17.49 16.26 -25.32
C MET A 11 -17.51 15.18 -26.41
N CYS A 12 -16.87 14.03 -26.16
CA CYS A 12 -16.90 12.90 -27.10
C CYS A 12 -18.29 12.28 -27.26
N GLU A 13 -19.12 12.30 -26.21
CA GLU A 13 -20.49 11.76 -26.24
C GLU A 13 -21.50 12.70 -26.93
N TYR A 14 -21.32 14.01 -26.83
CA TYR A 14 -22.31 15.00 -27.28
C TYR A 14 -21.91 15.79 -28.54
N THR A 15 -20.66 15.84 -28.89
CA THR A 15 -20.20 16.43 -30.14
C THR A 15 -19.76 15.31 -31.07
N ASN A 16 -20.43 15.11 -32.18
CA ASN A 16 -19.97 14.22 -33.27
C ASN A 16 -18.64 14.72 -33.92
N ASP A 17 -17.90 15.54 -33.22
CA ASP A 17 -16.63 16.10 -33.65
C ASP A 17 -15.49 15.12 -33.31
N ASN A 18 -15.19 14.23 -34.25
CA ASN A 18 -14.11 13.25 -34.18
C ASN A 18 -12.68 13.85 -34.17
N LYS A 19 -12.52 15.09 -33.77
CA LYS A 19 -11.20 15.73 -33.66
C LYS A 19 -10.60 15.44 -32.30
N ILE A 20 -9.93 14.28 -32.22
CA ILE A 20 -9.09 13.93 -31.07
C ILE A 20 -7.74 14.63 -31.25
N ASN A 21 -7.46 15.64 -30.43
CA ASN A 21 -6.13 16.20 -30.35
C ASN A 21 -5.30 15.38 -29.35
N VAL A 22 -4.34 14.61 -29.86
CA VAL A 22 -3.39 13.85 -29.07
C VAL A 22 -2.26 14.79 -28.66
N LEU A 23 -2.11 15.05 -27.36
CA LEU A 23 -0.96 15.78 -26.83
C LEU A 23 0.26 14.86 -26.76
N SER A 24 1.41 15.32 -27.26
CA SER A 24 2.67 14.59 -27.31
C SER A 24 3.21 14.14 -25.94
N ASP A 25 2.75 14.74 -24.86
CA ASP A 25 3.19 14.43 -23.48
C ASP A 25 2.24 13.49 -22.73
N GLY A 26 1.26 12.92 -23.39
CA GLY A 26 0.19 12.11 -22.81
C GLY A 26 0.41 10.60 -22.82
N PHE A 27 1.63 10.13 -23.06
CA PHE A 27 1.92 8.70 -23.04
C PHE A 27 2.45 8.26 -21.67
N LEU A 28 1.67 7.47 -20.93
CA LEU A 28 2.20 6.67 -19.85
C LEU A 28 2.86 5.42 -20.45
N HIS A 29 4.17 5.38 -20.40
CA HIS A 29 4.92 4.21 -20.83
C HIS A 29 4.79 3.12 -19.76
N ASN A 30 3.94 2.14 -19.98
CA ASN A 30 3.93 0.92 -19.18
C ASN A 30 5.03 0.00 -19.71
N LYS A 31 6.20 0.01 -19.01
CA LYS A 31 7.37 -0.78 -19.41
C LYS A 31 7.13 -2.30 -19.39
N GLU A 32 6.14 -2.76 -18.64
CA GLU A 32 5.89 -4.21 -18.46
C GLU A 32 5.00 -4.80 -19.57
N GLU A 33 4.10 -4.02 -20.17
CA GLU A 33 3.13 -4.54 -21.14
C GLU A 33 3.38 -4.06 -22.58
N ARG A 34 4.35 -3.19 -22.83
CA ARG A 34 4.57 -2.52 -24.13
C ARG A 34 3.30 -1.84 -24.70
N THR A 35 2.36 -1.52 -23.83
CA THR A 35 1.13 -0.82 -24.18
C THR A 35 1.26 0.67 -23.83
N TYR A 36 0.80 1.51 -24.73
CA TYR A 36 0.71 2.96 -24.52
C TYR A 36 -0.73 3.29 -24.17
N GLU A 37 -0.97 3.74 -22.95
CA GLU A 37 -2.29 4.26 -22.59
C GLU A 37 -2.36 5.74 -23.01
N LEU A 38 -3.28 6.05 -23.92
CA LEU A 38 -3.45 7.39 -24.43
C LEU A 38 -4.18 8.23 -23.37
N LEU A 39 -3.46 9.17 -22.75
CA LEU A 39 -4.08 10.15 -21.85
C LEU A 39 -4.68 11.28 -22.69
N LEU A 40 -5.99 11.23 -22.88
CA LEU A 40 -6.72 12.30 -23.52
C LEU A 40 -6.94 13.44 -22.51
N LYS A 41 -6.39 14.62 -22.81
CA LYS A 41 -6.61 15.86 -22.06
C LYS A 41 -7.17 16.92 -22.99
N LEU A 42 -7.98 17.81 -22.41
CA LEU A 42 -8.38 19.02 -23.12
C LEU A 42 -7.14 19.90 -23.35
N ASN A 43 -7.04 20.45 -24.57
CA ASN A 43 -6.02 21.45 -24.90
C ASN A 43 -6.32 22.78 -24.19
N TYR A 44 -5.29 23.63 -24.05
CA TYR A 44 -5.48 25.01 -23.64
C TYR A 44 -6.40 25.72 -24.64
N GLY A 45 -7.31 26.54 -24.11
CA GLY A 45 -8.26 27.32 -24.92
C GLY A 45 -9.68 27.26 -24.36
N ASN A 46 -10.59 27.73 -25.18
CA ASN A 46 -12.01 27.79 -24.87
C ASN A 46 -12.72 26.56 -25.42
N HIS A 47 -13.45 25.88 -24.58
CA HIS A 47 -14.25 24.70 -24.91
C HIS A 47 -15.70 24.92 -24.52
N LYS A 48 -16.62 24.26 -25.23
CA LYS A 48 -18.06 24.29 -24.93
C LYS A 48 -18.56 22.88 -24.85
N LEU A 49 -19.34 22.58 -23.83
CA LEU A 49 -20.02 21.30 -23.68
C LEU A 49 -21.49 21.49 -23.26
N MET A 50 -22.29 20.54 -23.58
CA MET A 50 -23.68 20.47 -23.12
C MET A 50 -23.75 19.53 -21.92
N TYR A 51 -24.36 20.00 -20.85
CA TYR A 51 -24.61 19.21 -19.66
C TYR A 51 -26.04 19.46 -19.16
N ASP A 52 -26.85 18.42 -19.05
CA ASP A 52 -28.26 18.50 -18.66
C ASP A 52 -29.05 19.59 -19.43
N ASN A 53 -28.87 19.62 -20.77
CA ASN A 53 -29.40 20.60 -21.72
C ASN A 53 -28.96 22.07 -21.47
N HIS A 54 -27.92 22.29 -20.69
CA HIS A 54 -27.31 23.60 -20.46
C HIS A 54 -25.92 23.67 -21.05
N LEU A 55 -25.57 24.83 -21.62
CA LEU A 55 -24.26 25.09 -22.12
C LEU A 55 -23.31 25.43 -20.98
N ILE A 56 -22.21 24.68 -20.86
CA ILE A 56 -21.08 25.02 -19.98
C ILE A 56 -19.89 25.40 -20.87
N GLU A 57 -19.32 26.56 -20.61
CA GLU A 57 -18.11 27.03 -21.24
C GLU A 57 -16.92 26.80 -20.31
N LEU A 58 -15.85 26.18 -20.82
CA LEU A 58 -14.60 25.94 -20.11
C LEU A 58 -13.50 26.75 -20.77
N ASN A 59 -12.81 27.57 -20.00
CA ASN A 59 -11.56 28.18 -20.42
C ASN A 59 -10.40 27.54 -19.65
N TYR A 60 -9.49 26.90 -20.38
CA TYR A 60 -8.31 26.24 -19.80
C TYR A 60 -7.05 26.94 -20.28
N GLU A 61 -6.32 27.56 -19.37
CA GLU A 61 -5.15 28.35 -19.68
C GLU A 61 -3.97 28.05 -18.77
N LYS A 62 -2.77 28.26 -19.31
CA LYS A 62 -1.52 28.18 -18.58
C LYS A 62 -0.98 29.58 -18.37
N THR A 63 -0.77 29.96 -17.13
CA THR A 63 -0.21 31.29 -16.81
C THR A 63 1.15 31.12 -16.10
N HIS A 64 1.98 32.14 -16.24
CA HIS A 64 3.26 32.19 -15.55
C HIS A 64 3.10 32.76 -14.15
N SER A 65 3.80 32.21 -13.17
CA SER A 65 3.93 32.88 -11.88
C SER A 65 4.75 34.17 -12.04
N ILE A 66 4.38 35.19 -11.31
CA ILE A 66 5.23 36.35 -11.10
C ILE A 66 6.52 35.82 -10.44
N PRO A 67 7.72 36.07 -10.99
CA PRO A 67 8.95 35.60 -10.38
C PRO A 67 9.09 36.21 -8.99
N VAL A 68 9.11 35.37 -7.97
CA VAL A 68 9.59 35.78 -6.66
C VAL A 68 11.11 35.86 -6.76
N ALA A 69 11.69 37.00 -6.42
CA ALA A 69 13.06 37.40 -6.73
C ALA A 69 14.22 36.50 -6.20
N THR A 70 13.94 35.29 -5.74
CA THR A 70 14.92 34.37 -5.13
C THR A 70 14.85 32.93 -5.64
N ALA A 71 14.02 32.59 -6.64
CA ALA A 71 13.91 31.22 -7.13
C ALA A 71 14.21 31.15 -8.64
N GLU A 72 15.17 30.32 -9.01
CA GLU A 72 15.54 30.01 -10.39
C GLU A 72 14.46 29.20 -11.15
N ASP A 73 13.37 28.79 -10.48
CA ASP A 73 12.31 27.98 -11.05
C ASP A 73 11.09 28.84 -11.43
N ILE A 74 10.81 28.93 -12.73
CA ILE A 74 9.55 29.48 -13.24
C ILE A 74 8.46 28.44 -12.97
N ARG A 75 7.55 28.74 -12.06
CA ARG A 75 6.37 27.91 -11.81
C ARG A 75 5.24 28.31 -12.73
N TYR A 76 4.65 27.33 -13.38
CA TYR A 76 3.45 27.50 -14.20
C TYR A 76 2.23 27.08 -13.40
N TYR A 77 1.16 27.88 -13.49
CA TYR A 77 -0.16 27.52 -12.95
C TYR A 77 -1.10 27.23 -14.11
N GLU A 78 -1.89 26.18 -13.94
CA GLU A 78 -2.98 25.87 -14.86
C GLU A 78 -4.28 26.35 -14.23
N ILE A 79 -5.01 27.19 -14.96
CA ILE A 79 -6.28 27.77 -14.52
C ILE A 79 -7.38 27.17 -15.39
N LEU A 80 -8.39 26.60 -14.77
CA LEU A 80 -9.60 26.14 -15.42
C LEU A 80 -10.77 26.99 -14.92
N THR A 81 -11.35 27.77 -15.82
CA THR A 81 -12.53 28.59 -15.53
C THR A 81 -13.77 27.92 -16.13
N LEU A 82 -14.81 27.76 -15.33
CA LEU A 82 -16.08 27.19 -15.74
C LEU A 82 -17.15 28.27 -15.69
N CYS A 83 -17.92 28.44 -16.76
CA CYS A 83 -19.01 29.39 -16.86
C CYS A 83 -20.28 28.70 -17.35
N ALA A 84 -21.41 28.99 -16.70
CA ALA A 84 -22.73 28.59 -17.17
C ALA A 84 -23.76 29.67 -16.77
N ASN A 85 -24.90 29.65 -17.43
CA ASN A 85 -25.99 30.60 -17.15
C ASN A 85 -26.70 30.37 -15.80
N ASN A 86 -26.49 29.19 -15.18
CA ASN A 86 -27.10 28.81 -13.91
C ASN A 86 -26.04 28.25 -12.97
N LYS A 87 -25.95 28.79 -11.75
CA LYS A 87 -25.02 28.36 -10.70
C LYS A 87 -25.29 26.92 -10.25
N ASP A 88 -26.56 26.53 -10.14
CA ASP A 88 -26.94 25.21 -9.64
C ASP A 88 -26.49 24.10 -10.62
N ILE A 89 -26.52 24.39 -11.91
CA ILE A 89 -25.99 23.50 -12.94
C ILE A 89 -24.47 23.32 -12.83
N LEU A 90 -23.74 24.38 -12.53
CA LEU A 90 -22.29 24.29 -12.28
C LEU A 90 -21.97 23.47 -11.04
N LEU A 91 -22.71 23.68 -9.96
CA LEU A 91 -22.54 22.93 -8.73
C LEU A 91 -22.83 21.44 -8.95
N LYS A 92 -23.97 21.12 -9.60
CA LYS A 92 -24.32 19.74 -9.96
C LYS A 92 -23.26 19.10 -10.82
N TYR A 93 -22.75 19.80 -11.84
CA TYR A 93 -21.69 19.33 -12.71
C TYR A 93 -20.39 19.03 -11.94
N ILE A 94 -19.99 19.90 -11.00
CA ILE A 94 -18.80 19.71 -10.16
C ILE A 94 -18.99 18.56 -9.20
N GLU A 95 -20.18 18.40 -8.59
CA GLU A 95 -20.49 17.29 -7.70
C GLU A 95 -20.49 15.95 -8.43
N GLU A 96 -21.00 15.90 -9.65
CA GLU A 96 -20.99 14.68 -10.46
C GLU A 96 -19.55 14.28 -10.85
N ILE A 97 -18.70 15.24 -11.20
CA ILE A 97 -17.28 15.00 -11.42
C ILE A 97 -16.58 14.49 -10.15
N ARG A 98 -16.93 15.07 -9.01
CA ARG A 98 -16.41 14.63 -7.71
C ARG A 98 -16.87 13.21 -7.41
N HIS A 99 -18.11 12.88 -7.69
CA HIS A 99 -18.66 11.54 -7.51
C HIS A 99 -18.05 10.54 -8.50
N ASP A 100 -17.93 10.88 -9.79
CA ASP A 100 -17.27 10.04 -10.81
C ASP A 100 -15.78 9.82 -10.50
N SER A 101 -15.11 10.84 -9.95
CA SER A 101 -13.71 10.72 -9.51
C SER A 101 -13.54 10.04 -8.15
N SER A 102 -14.61 9.96 -7.35
CA SER A 102 -14.66 9.20 -6.10
C SER A 102 -15.17 7.77 -6.29
N THR A 103 -15.82 7.44 -7.44
CA THR A 103 -15.94 6.05 -7.85
C THR A 103 -14.52 5.61 -8.25
N PRO A 104 -13.83 4.80 -7.46
CA PRO A 104 -12.55 4.31 -7.90
C PRO A 104 -12.81 3.53 -9.19
N GLU A 105 -12.21 3.93 -10.32
CA GLU A 105 -11.83 2.90 -11.30
C GLU A 105 -11.29 1.81 -10.41
N LYS A 106 -11.87 0.60 -10.41
CA LYS A 106 -11.34 -0.51 -9.62
C LYS A 106 -9.90 -0.62 -10.00
N ASN A 107 -9.06 0.12 -9.28
CA ASN A 107 -7.63 0.04 -9.42
C ASN A 107 -7.30 -1.34 -8.88
N ASP A 108 -7.19 -2.32 -9.78
CA ASP A 108 -6.76 -3.67 -9.42
C ASP A 108 -5.31 -3.66 -8.90
N LYS A 109 -4.70 -2.47 -8.84
CA LYS A 109 -3.31 -2.27 -8.42
C LYS A 109 -3.19 -1.28 -7.28
N LEU A 110 -2.35 -1.63 -6.32
CA LEU A 110 -1.89 -0.74 -5.25
C LEU A 110 -0.60 -0.04 -5.66
N LEU A 111 -0.41 1.19 -5.20
CA LEU A 111 0.84 1.90 -5.37
C LEU A 111 1.77 1.60 -4.19
N CYS A 112 2.93 1.04 -4.48
CA CYS A 112 4.02 0.93 -3.52
C CYS A 112 4.93 2.14 -3.67
N ARG A 113 5.19 2.82 -2.57
CA ARG A 113 5.99 4.04 -2.51
C ARG A 113 7.20 3.84 -1.62
N ILE A 114 8.27 4.53 -1.93
CA ILE A 114 9.50 4.55 -1.13
C ILE A 114 9.88 6.00 -0.83
N LEU A 115 10.54 6.20 0.31
CA LEU A 115 11.06 7.49 0.67
C LEU A 115 12.19 7.91 -0.27
N LYS A 116 12.10 9.14 -0.81
CA LYS A 116 13.16 9.78 -1.60
C LYS A 116 13.98 10.71 -0.74
N GLN A 117 15.16 11.06 -1.21
CA GLN A 117 15.98 12.14 -0.60
C GLN A 117 15.13 13.42 -0.48
N GLY A 118 15.21 14.07 0.69
CA GLY A 118 14.42 15.27 0.97
C GLY A 118 13.04 15.04 1.61
N GLY A 119 12.67 13.78 1.93
CA GLY A 119 11.47 13.48 2.72
C GLY A 119 10.16 13.38 1.91
N GLY A 120 10.25 13.28 0.58
CA GLY A 120 9.10 13.05 -0.29
C GLY A 120 8.90 11.57 -0.64
N TRP A 121 7.66 11.18 -0.97
CA TRP A 121 7.32 9.81 -1.38
C TRP A 121 7.34 9.66 -2.90
N GLY A 122 8.14 8.74 -3.40
CA GLY A 122 8.19 8.39 -4.83
C GLY A 122 7.56 7.04 -5.11
N LEU A 123 6.96 6.88 -6.28
CA LEU A 123 6.45 5.59 -6.73
C LEU A 123 7.63 4.62 -6.90
N LEU A 124 7.56 3.48 -6.24
CA LEU A 124 8.48 2.36 -6.39
C LEU A 124 7.97 1.43 -7.51
N ASN A 125 6.75 0.91 -7.33
CA ASN A 125 6.07 0.07 -8.32
C ASN A 125 4.54 0.09 -8.12
N ARG A 126 3.84 -0.61 -9.02
CA ARG A 126 2.41 -0.90 -8.93
C ARG A 126 2.24 -2.40 -8.84
N ILE A 127 1.56 -2.87 -7.82
CA ILE A 127 1.32 -4.30 -7.59
C ILE A 127 -0.16 -4.62 -7.73
N ASN A 128 -0.48 -5.83 -8.21
CA ASN A 128 -1.86 -6.30 -8.21
C ASN A 128 -2.36 -6.46 -6.78
N LYS A 129 -3.61 -6.10 -6.53
CA LYS A 129 -4.27 -6.34 -5.24
C LYS A 129 -4.23 -7.82 -4.90
N ARG A 130 -3.93 -8.12 -3.65
CA ARG A 130 -3.87 -9.48 -3.14
C ARG A 130 -5.22 -9.89 -2.58
N PRO A 131 -5.91 -10.90 -3.15
CA PRO A 131 -7.18 -11.37 -2.61
C PRO A 131 -7.02 -11.99 -1.22
N ASP A 132 -7.96 -11.74 -0.32
CA ASP A 132 -7.96 -12.24 1.07
C ASP A 132 -7.83 -13.78 1.14
N ARG A 133 -8.44 -14.49 0.18
CA ARG A 133 -8.36 -15.95 0.06
C ARG A 133 -6.96 -16.52 -0.19
N THR A 134 -5.96 -15.66 -0.45
CA THR A 134 -4.57 -16.07 -0.72
C THR A 134 -3.65 -15.95 0.50
N ILE A 135 -4.18 -15.51 1.64
CA ILE A 135 -3.49 -15.49 2.92
C ILE A 135 -4.06 -16.56 3.85
N PHE A 136 -3.20 -17.36 4.44
CA PHE A 136 -3.58 -18.51 5.26
C PHE A 136 -3.07 -18.30 6.68
N MET A 137 -3.95 -17.82 7.54
CA MET A 137 -3.65 -17.53 8.96
C MET A 137 -4.53 -18.36 9.86
N ASP A 138 -4.10 -18.52 11.12
CA ASP A 138 -4.90 -19.14 12.18
C ASP A 138 -5.74 -18.13 12.96
N ILE A 139 -5.49 -16.83 12.74
CA ILE A 139 -6.36 -15.77 13.25
C ILE A 139 -7.60 -15.63 12.37
N ASP A 140 -8.65 -15.05 12.93
CA ASP A 140 -9.80 -14.61 12.16
C ASP A 140 -9.46 -13.29 11.46
N LEU A 141 -9.30 -13.36 10.13
CA LEU A 141 -9.03 -12.17 9.33
C LEU A 141 -10.20 -11.20 9.31
N ASN A 142 -11.44 -11.70 9.47
CA ASN A 142 -12.60 -10.82 9.51
C ASN A 142 -12.57 -9.96 10.79
N GLU A 143 -12.21 -10.54 11.93
CA GLU A 143 -12.05 -9.79 13.18
C GLU A 143 -10.98 -8.68 13.03
N LEU A 144 -9.84 -9.01 12.42
CA LEU A 144 -8.79 -8.04 12.15
C LEU A 144 -9.27 -6.91 11.21
N PHE A 145 -10.00 -7.25 10.15
CA PHE A 145 -10.54 -6.27 9.21
C PHE A 145 -11.62 -5.40 9.86
N GLU A 146 -12.49 -5.98 10.69
CA GLU A 146 -13.48 -5.22 11.45
C GLU A 146 -12.84 -4.21 12.40
N GLN A 147 -11.76 -4.58 13.09
CA GLN A 147 -11.02 -3.65 13.95
C GLN A 147 -10.44 -2.47 13.15
N ILE A 148 -9.86 -2.74 11.99
CA ILE A 148 -9.32 -1.68 11.12
C ILE A 148 -10.46 -0.83 10.52
N HIS A 149 -11.57 -1.46 10.15
CA HIS A 149 -12.77 -0.76 9.65
C HIS A 149 -13.36 0.18 10.72
N THR A 150 -13.49 -0.32 11.93
CA THR A 150 -13.93 0.45 13.10
C THR A 150 -13.02 1.65 13.33
N PHE A 151 -11.72 1.43 13.38
CA PHE A 151 -10.74 2.52 13.46
C PHE A 151 -10.96 3.59 12.38
N PHE A 152 -11.22 3.22 11.13
CA PHE A 152 -11.43 4.19 10.06
C PHE A 152 -12.71 5.00 10.19
N ASN A 153 -13.70 4.53 10.90
CA ASN A 153 -15.01 5.17 11.04
C ASN A 153 -15.19 5.94 12.35
N GLU A 154 -14.29 5.81 13.32
CA GLU A 154 -14.41 6.39 14.67
C GLU A 154 -13.52 7.62 14.89
N GLU A 155 -13.19 8.38 13.83
CA GLU A 155 -12.31 9.56 13.91
C GLU A 155 -12.85 10.57 14.95
N ASP A 156 -14.16 10.82 14.94
CA ASP A 156 -14.79 11.77 15.86
C ASP A 156 -14.67 11.33 17.32
N ASP A 157 -14.76 10.03 17.59
CA ASP A 157 -14.60 9.48 18.95
C ASP A 157 -13.16 9.65 19.47
N TYR A 158 -12.17 9.43 18.59
CA TYR A 158 -10.76 9.68 18.94
C TYR A 158 -10.52 11.15 19.29
N ILE A 159 -11.11 12.07 18.52
CA ILE A 159 -11.00 13.51 18.74
C ILE A 159 -11.71 13.91 20.03
N GLU A 160 -12.95 13.43 20.26
CA GLU A 160 -13.74 13.76 21.46
C GLU A 160 -13.04 13.30 22.74
N HIS A 161 -12.38 12.15 22.72
CA HIS A 161 -11.67 11.60 23.88
C HIS A 161 -10.22 12.06 23.99
N GLY A 162 -9.73 12.89 23.05
CA GLY A 162 -8.35 13.39 23.04
C GLY A 162 -7.29 12.30 22.82
N ILE A 163 -7.67 11.22 22.13
CA ILE A 163 -6.77 10.10 21.80
C ILE A 163 -6.18 10.36 20.41
N PRO A 164 -4.84 10.17 20.22
CA PRO A 164 -4.24 10.27 18.89
C PRO A 164 -4.89 9.30 17.90
N PHE A 165 -5.35 9.80 16.73
CA PHE A 165 -6.02 8.99 15.72
C PHE A 165 -4.99 8.20 14.90
N LYS A 166 -4.49 7.13 15.50
CA LYS A 166 -3.48 6.24 14.95
C LYS A 166 -3.72 4.80 15.39
N MET A 167 -3.23 3.85 14.61
CA MET A 167 -3.25 2.42 14.96
C MET A 167 -1.94 1.78 14.49
N ASN A 168 -1.20 1.18 15.41
CA ASN A 168 0.10 0.59 15.17
C ASN A 168 0.08 -0.91 15.37
N PHE A 169 0.50 -1.65 14.34
CA PHE A 169 0.61 -3.10 14.33
C PHE A 169 2.07 -3.52 14.43
N LEU A 170 2.36 -4.50 15.28
CA LEU A 170 3.65 -5.18 15.33
C LEU A 170 3.50 -6.62 14.85
N PHE A 171 4.07 -6.94 13.69
CA PHE A 171 4.16 -8.29 13.16
C PHE A 171 5.55 -8.83 13.37
N HIS A 172 5.69 -9.85 14.19
CA HIS A 172 6.98 -10.42 14.55
C HIS A 172 7.04 -11.93 14.35
N GLY A 173 8.22 -12.50 14.24
CA GLY A 173 8.44 -13.94 14.15
C GLY A 173 9.24 -14.36 12.93
N ILE A 174 9.21 -15.64 12.63
CA ILE A 174 10.09 -16.33 11.67
C ILE A 174 10.02 -15.70 10.27
N PRO A 175 11.16 -15.49 9.57
CA PRO A 175 11.15 -15.04 8.18
C PRO A 175 10.42 -16.04 7.27
N GLY A 176 9.77 -15.54 6.21
CA GLY A 176 9.05 -16.37 5.25
C GLY A 176 7.70 -16.90 5.73
N THR A 177 7.16 -16.40 6.84
CA THR A 177 5.87 -16.83 7.41
C THR A 177 4.67 -15.95 7.04
N GLY A 178 4.90 -14.89 6.23
CA GLY A 178 3.82 -14.11 5.62
C GLY A 178 3.55 -12.74 6.23
N LYS A 179 4.43 -12.18 7.08
CA LYS A 179 4.27 -10.84 7.67
C LYS A 179 3.94 -9.76 6.64
N THR A 180 4.83 -9.54 5.70
CA THR A 180 4.63 -8.57 4.60
C THR A 180 3.45 -8.95 3.70
N SER A 181 3.18 -10.25 3.52
CA SER A 181 2.02 -10.73 2.76
C SER A 181 0.69 -10.32 3.39
N LEU A 182 0.57 -10.35 4.71
CA LEU A 182 -0.63 -9.89 5.42
C LEU A 182 -0.79 -8.37 5.26
N ILE A 183 0.30 -7.60 5.34
CA ILE A 183 0.26 -6.15 5.10
C ILE A 183 -0.28 -5.84 3.69
N TYR A 184 0.19 -6.56 2.67
CA TYR A 184 -0.33 -6.42 1.30
C TYR A 184 -1.82 -6.79 1.19
N THR A 185 -2.26 -7.80 1.92
CA THR A 185 -3.68 -8.21 1.93
C THR A 185 -4.54 -7.14 2.60
N ILE A 186 -4.11 -6.60 3.75
CA ILE A 186 -4.80 -5.50 4.44
C ILE A 186 -4.89 -4.26 3.53
N ALA A 187 -3.76 -3.86 2.93
CA ALA A 187 -3.73 -2.74 2.01
C ALA A 187 -4.67 -2.95 0.81
N SER A 188 -4.75 -4.18 0.29
CA SER A 188 -5.62 -4.54 -0.82
C SER A 188 -7.09 -4.51 -0.44
N HIS A 189 -7.42 -4.98 0.76
CA HIS A 189 -8.79 -5.02 1.29
C HIS A 189 -9.37 -3.61 1.46
N PHE A 190 -8.56 -2.69 2.01
CA PHE A 190 -8.97 -1.31 2.31
C PHE A 190 -8.63 -0.31 1.19
N ASP A 191 -8.11 -0.77 0.05
CA ASP A 191 -7.68 0.09 -1.07
C ASP A 191 -6.69 1.19 -0.67
N LEU A 192 -5.66 0.81 0.10
CA LEU A 192 -4.66 1.70 0.64
C LEU A 192 -3.33 1.54 -0.08
N ASP A 193 -2.69 2.63 -0.46
CA ASP A 193 -1.32 2.62 -0.95
C ASP A 193 -0.34 2.20 0.16
N ILE A 194 0.80 1.63 -0.21
CA ILE A 194 1.81 1.17 0.74
C ILE A 194 3.03 2.07 0.66
N CYS A 195 3.40 2.67 1.78
CA CYS A 195 4.58 3.51 1.92
C CYS A 195 5.64 2.79 2.74
N PHE A 196 6.67 2.25 2.07
CA PHE A 196 7.81 1.60 2.72
C PHE A 196 8.83 2.62 3.16
N LEU A 197 9.16 2.61 4.43
CA LEU A 197 10.20 3.44 5.01
C LEU A 197 11.27 2.54 5.62
N ASN A 198 12.38 2.41 4.91
CA ASN A 198 13.55 1.69 5.40
C ASN A 198 14.41 2.63 6.24
N ILE A 199 14.73 2.23 7.45
CA ILE A 199 15.58 2.99 8.34
C ILE A 199 17.04 2.68 8.00
N THR A 200 17.67 3.62 7.29
CA THR A 200 19.06 3.51 6.85
C THR A 200 19.94 4.51 7.60
N ARG A 201 21.25 4.35 7.48
CA ARG A 201 22.23 5.27 8.12
C ARG A 201 22.12 6.71 7.64
N ASP A 202 21.68 6.91 6.41
CA ASP A 202 21.60 8.22 5.76
C ASP A 202 20.28 8.95 6.09
N LEU A 203 19.35 8.29 6.78
CA LEU A 203 18.06 8.84 7.15
C LEU A 203 18.16 9.57 8.48
N ASP A 204 18.08 10.90 8.48
CA ASP A 204 18.07 11.72 9.69
C ASP A 204 16.66 11.94 10.27
N ASP A 205 16.60 12.43 11.52
CA ASP A 205 15.35 12.70 12.24
C ASP A 205 14.45 13.70 11.51
N ASN A 206 15.02 14.71 10.84
CA ASN A 206 14.26 15.72 10.12
C ASN A 206 13.61 15.13 8.87
N THR A 207 14.35 14.34 8.11
CA THR A 207 13.86 13.67 6.89
C THR A 207 12.81 12.62 7.25
N PHE A 208 13.01 11.87 8.34
CA PHE A 208 12.03 10.91 8.86
C PHE A 208 10.73 11.62 9.27
N THR A 209 10.82 12.70 10.05
CA THR A 209 9.65 13.49 10.46
C THR A 209 8.91 14.08 9.27
N LYS A 210 9.65 14.63 8.28
CA LYS A 210 9.04 15.11 7.02
C LYS A 210 8.35 13.99 6.24
N ALA A 211 8.95 12.80 6.19
CA ALA A 211 8.34 11.66 5.53
C ALA A 211 6.98 11.31 6.13
N ILE A 212 6.88 11.27 7.46
CA ILE A 212 5.60 11.00 8.14
C ILE A 212 4.59 12.11 7.90
N THR A 213 5.01 13.37 7.98
CA THR A 213 4.14 14.52 7.74
C THR A 213 3.61 14.56 6.29
N ASN A 214 4.44 14.14 5.32
CA ASN A 214 4.12 14.12 3.89
C ASN A 214 3.59 12.76 3.41
N LEU A 215 3.22 11.85 4.33
CA LEU A 215 2.66 10.55 3.95
C LEU A 215 1.41 10.77 3.10
N PRO A 216 1.26 10.15 1.92
CA PRO A 216 0.08 10.30 1.08
C PRO A 216 -1.21 9.91 1.81
N ASP A 217 -2.30 10.60 1.51
CA ASP A 217 -3.61 10.18 2.00
C ASP A 217 -3.96 8.79 1.46
N ASN A 218 -4.81 8.07 2.18
CA ASN A 218 -5.19 6.70 1.87
C ASN A 218 -3.99 5.76 1.70
N SER A 219 -2.98 5.89 2.56
CA SER A 219 -1.82 5.00 2.58
C SER A 219 -1.53 4.48 3.98
N ILE A 220 -0.88 3.31 4.02
CA ILE A 220 -0.30 2.74 5.24
C ILE A 220 1.20 3.01 5.27
N LEU A 221 1.73 3.19 6.47
CA LEU A 221 3.17 3.26 6.72
C LEU A 221 3.69 1.87 7.08
N VAL A 222 4.74 1.42 6.43
CA VAL A 222 5.40 0.14 6.73
C VAL A 222 6.85 0.39 7.10
N LEU A 223 7.20 -0.01 8.31
CA LEU A 223 8.56 0.00 8.85
C LEU A 223 9.04 -1.45 8.94
N GLU A 224 9.82 -1.90 7.94
CA GLU A 224 10.34 -3.28 7.93
C GLU A 224 11.62 -3.41 8.74
N ASP A 225 11.81 -4.59 9.35
CA ASP A 225 12.99 -5.00 10.11
C ASP A 225 13.45 -3.96 11.15
N ILE A 226 12.50 -3.50 11.97
CA ILE A 226 12.75 -2.44 12.97
C ILE A 226 13.80 -2.83 14.01
N ASP A 227 14.11 -4.12 14.17
CA ASP A 227 15.18 -4.58 15.06
C ASP A 227 16.56 -4.03 14.65
N ALA A 228 16.75 -3.66 13.39
CA ALA A 228 17.98 -2.98 12.94
C ALA A 228 18.27 -1.68 13.72
N LEU A 229 17.23 -0.97 14.17
CA LEU A 229 17.35 0.21 15.03
C LEU A 229 17.99 -0.08 16.39
N PHE A 230 17.89 -1.32 16.88
CA PHE A 230 18.31 -1.69 18.23
C PHE A 230 19.68 -2.35 18.26
N VAL A 231 20.09 -2.98 17.17
CA VAL A 231 21.40 -3.64 17.06
C VAL A 231 22.53 -2.60 16.95
N GLU A 232 22.25 -1.44 16.39
CA GLU A 232 23.23 -0.37 16.17
C GLU A 232 23.10 0.81 17.15
N ARG A 233 22.78 0.58 18.44
CA ARG A 233 22.74 1.63 19.47
C ARG A 233 24.04 2.43 19.59
N ASP A 234 25.15 1.91 19.07
CA ASP A 234 26.43 2.61 18.98
C ASP A 234 26.50 3.44 17.68
N SER A 235 26.02 4.68 17.74
CA SER A 235 26.46 5.85 16.95
C SER A 235 26.26 5.87 15.43
N LYS A 236 25.51 4.96 14.79
CA LYS A 236 25.50 4.89 13.32
C LYS A 236 24.12 4.97 12.64
N CYS A 237 23.04 4.98 13.40
CA CYS A 237 21.71 5.17 12.80
C CYS A 237 21.41 6.68 12.75
N GLY A 238 21.03 7.21 11.57
CA GLY A 238 20.76 8.64 11.42
C GLY A 238 19.45 9.09 12.08
N VAL A 239 18.51 8.14 12.29
CA VAL A 239 17.24 8.38 13.00
C VAL A 239 17.38 7.95 14.45
N SER A 240 17.05 8.86 15.37
CA SER A 240 17.04 8.56 16.80
C SER A 240 15.82 7.69 17.15
N PHE A 241 16.02 6.78 18.08
CA PHE A 241 14.94 5.93 18.60
C PHE A 241 13.78 6.77 19.19
N SER A 242 14.10 7.90 19.84
CA SER A 242 13.09 8.83 20.36
C SER A 242 12.19 9.40 19.28
N THR A 243 12.73 9.69 18.10
CA THR A 243 11.93 10.18 16.96
C THR A 243 10.96 9.12 16.46
N VAL A 244 11.38 7.86 16.37
CA VAL A 244 10.47 6.75 16.03
C VAL A 244 9.37 6.60 17.07
N LEU A 245 9.71 6.64 18.37
CA LEU A 245 8.71 6.56 19.43
C LEU A 245 7.68 7.69 19.37
N ASN A 246 8.13 8.93 19.10
CA ASN A 246 7.22 10.08 18.96
C ASN A 246 6.22 9.92 17.81
N VAL A 247 6.62 9.25 16.72
CA VAL A 247 5.70 8.89 15.64
C VAL A 247 4.65 7.89 16.11
N LEU A 248 5.10 6.84 16.81
CA LEU A 248 4.21 5.80 17.35
C LEU A 248 3.27 6.33 18.45
N ASP A 249 3.73 7.33 19.22
CA ASP A 249 2.90 8.03 20.20
C ASP A 249 1.85 8.97 19.55
N GLY A 250 1.92 9.18 18.22
CA GLY A 250 0.99 10.04 17.48
C GLY A 250 1.24 11.54 17.66
N MET A 251 2.44 11.94 18.08
CA MET A 251 2.78 13.36 18.31
C MET A 251 2.90 14.18 17.03
N LEU A 252 3.12 13.53 15.88
CA LEU A 252 3.10 14.21 14.60
C LEU A 252 1.65 14.34 14.13
N LYS A 253 1.22 15.57 13.84
CA LYS A 253 -0.14 15.99 13.49
C LYS A 253 -0.69 15.32 12.21
N LYS A 254 -0.52 14.03 12.03
CA LYS A 254 -1.21 13.34 10.95
C LYS A 254 -2.43 12.64 11.52
N HIS A 255 -3.59 13.09 11.07
CA HIS A 255 -4.85 12.37 11.29
C HIS A 255 -4.80 11.04 10.52
N LYS A 256 -5.31 9.98 11.13
CA LYS A 256 -5.52 8.68 10.49
C LYS A 256 -4.22 7.99 10.05
N LEU A 257 -3.34 7.68 11.01
CA LEU A 257 -2.11 6.97 10.72
C LEU A 257 -2.24 5.47 11.03
N LEU A 258 -2.17 4.64 10.02
CA LEU A 258 -2.09 3.18 10.14
C LEU A 258 -0.65 2.75 9.87
N THR A 259 0.02 2.20 10.90
CA THR A 259 1.43 1.81 10.83
C THR A 259 1.62 0.32 11.05
N PHE A 260 2.42 -0.31 10.22
CA PHE A 260 2.86 -1.69 10.37
C PHE A 260 4.37 -1.74 10.62
N LEU A 261 4.74 -2.35 11.74
CA LEU A 261 6.12 -2.63 12.09
C LEU A 261 6.38 -4.12 11.91
N THR A 262 7.48 -4.48 11.27
CA THR A 262 7.88 -5.90 11.16
C THR A 262 9.23 -6.13 11.83
N THR A 263 9.41 -7.31 12.43
CA THR A 263 10.70 -7.78 12.93
C THR A 263 10.79 -9.30 12.92
N ASN A 264 12.00 -9.82 12.75
CA ASN A 264 12.27 -11.24 12.94
C ASN A 264 12.73 -11.56 14.38
N TYR A 265 13.11 -10.52 15.16
CA TYR A 265 13.75 -10.66 16.48
C TYR A 265 13.06 -9.79 17.52
N LYS A 266 11.87 -10.22 17.97
CA LYS A 266 11.10 -9.50 19.00
C LYS A 266 11.90 -9.21 20.27
N ASP A 267 12.76 -10.14 20.66
CA ASP A 267 13.57 -10.02 21.90
C ASP A 267 14.62 -8.91 21.83
N ARG A 268 14.98 -8.48 20.63
CA ARG A 268 15.90 -7.35 20.40
C ARG A 268 15.21 -6.00 20.52
N LEU A 269 13.87 -5.96 20.49
CA LEU A 269 13.11 -4.72 20.57
C LEU A 269 13.19 -4.13 21.99
N ASP A 270 13.40 -2.82 22.07
CA ASP A 270 13.38 -2.10 23.32
C ASP A 270 12.03 -2.20 24.04
N SER A 271 12.08 -2.32 25.35
CA SER A 271 10.88 -2.36 26.20
C SER A 271 10.02 -1.10 26.06
N ALA A 272 10.59 0.02 25.65
CA ALA A 272 9.85 1.24 25.38
C ALA A 272 8.83 1.08 24.25
N LEU A 273 9.06 0.24 23.24
CA LEU A 273 8.04 -0.06 22.23
C LEU A 273 6.81 -0.80 22.80
N LYS A 274 7.04 -1.57 23.87
CA LYS A 274 5.97 -2.36 24.51
C LYS A 274 5.11 -1.56 25.49
N ARG A 275 5.40 -0.26 25.66
CA ARG A 275 4.55 0.61 26.50
C ARG A 275 3.17 0.77 25.88
N SER A 276 2.17 0.81 26.76
CA SER A 276 0.78 1.08 26.37
C SER A 276 0.70 2.33 25.51
N GLY A 277 -0.10 2.27 24.46
CA GLY A 277 -0.31 3.36 23.52
C GLY A 277 0.65 3.41 22.35
N ARG A 278 1.64 2.52 22.22
CA ARG A 278 2.59 2.47 21.08
C ARG A 278 2.28 1.37 20.12
N ILE A 279 2.06 0.16 20.62
CA ILE A 279 1.59 -0.98 19.82
C ILE A 279 0.17 -1.28 20.25
N ASP A 280 -0.76 -1.17 19.32
CA ASP A 280 -2.18 -1.39 19.54
C ASP A 280 -2.56 -2.85 19.24
N TYR A 281 -1.86 -3.47 18.29
CA TYR A 281 -2.08 -4.87 17.90
C TYR A 281 -0.75 -5.59 17.65
N GLU A 282 -0.58 -6.76 18.27
CA GLU A 282 0.62 -7.57 18.10
C GLU A 282 0.26 -8.95 17.56
N LEU A 283 0.99 -9.40 16.53
CA LEU A 283 0.78 -10.70 15.90
C LEU A 283 2.09 -11.45 15.71
N GLU A 284 2.14 -12.67 16.26
CA GLU A 284 3.26 -13.59 16.12
C GLU A 284 3.09 -14.49 14.89
N PHE A 285 4.15 -14.60 14.10
CA PHE A 285 4.24 -15.45 12.92
C PHE A 285 5.19 -16.61 13.18
N THR A 286 4.65 -17.81 13.21
CA THR A 286 5.38 -19.06 13.51
C THR A 286 5.51 -19.96 12.29
N TYR A 287 6.12 -21.13 12.44
CA TYR A 287 6.07 -22.18 11.44
C TYR A 287 4.62 -22.54 11.09
N ALA A 288 4.43 -23.04 9.87
CA ALA A 288 3.10 -23.39 9.37
C ALA A 288 2.42 -24.41 10.27
N THR A 289 1.20 -24.09 10.69
CA THR A 289 0.38 -24.99 11.51
C THR A 289 -0.32 -26.05 10.65
N LYS A 290 -0.90 -27.05 11.31
CA LYS A 290 -1.74 -28.04 10.62
C LYS A 290 -2.92 -27.38 9.90
N ASN A 291 -3.54 -26.40 10.52
CA ASN A 291 -4.71 -25.71 9.94
C ASN A 291 -4.31 -24.85 8.73
N GLN A 292 -3.24 -24.08 8.85
CA GLN A 292 -2.67 -23.34 7.71
C GLN A 292 -2.28 -24.27 6.56
N THR A 293 -1.63 -25.39 6.87
CA THR A 293 -1.25 -26.39 5.87
C THR A 293 -2.45 -26.94 5.14
N LYS A 294 -3.53 -27.29 5.85
CA LYS A 294 -4.77 -27.78 5.26
C LYS A 294 -5.41 -26.72 4.36
N LYS A 295 -5.55 -25.49 4.85
CA LYS A 295 -6.10 -24.38 4.07
C LYS A 295 -5.29 -24.11 2.79
N MET A 296 -3.95 -24.12 2.89
CA MET A 296 -3.07 -23.94 1.74
C MET A 296 -3.15 -25.09 0.75
N TYR A 297 -3.16 -26.33 1.25
CA TYR A 297 -3.30 -27.51 0.40
C TYR A 297 -4.60 -27.43 -0.42
N ASN A 298 -5.72 -27.18 0.25
CA ASN A 298 -7.04 -27.12 -0.38
C ASN A 298 -7.21 -25.94 -1.35
N HIS A 299 -6.34 -24.95 -1.28
CA HIS A 299 -6.32 -23.87 -2.25
C HIS A 299 -5.74 -24.30 -3.61
N PHE A 300 -4.84 -25.29 -3.64
CA PHE A 300 -4.16 -25.76 -4.85
C PHE A 300 -4.70 -27.12 -5.34
N PHE A 301 -5.21 -27.94 -4.44
CA PHE A 301 -5.62 -29.32 -4.70
C PHE A 301 -6.98 -29.62 -4.10
N GLU A 302 -7.67 -30.63 -4.65
CA GLU A 302 -8.86 -31.19 -4.05
C GLU A 302 -8.49 -32.02 -2.79
N ASP A 303 -9.46 -32.26 -1.89
CA ASP A 303 -9.26 -32.91 -0.58
C ASP A 303 -8.68 -34.34 -0.61
N LYS A 304 -8.51 -34.95 -1.78
CA LYS A 304 -8.20 -36.38 -1.94
C LYS A 304 -6.96 -36.85 -1.18
N TYR A 305 -5.91 -36.05 -1.10
CA TYR A 305 -4.65 -36.44 -0.46
C TYR A 305 -4.27 -35.54 0.72
N VAL A 306 -5.17 -34.72 1.20
CA VAL A 306 -4.88 -33.75 2.27
C VAL A 306 -4.45 -34.42 3.59
N GLU A 307 -5.17 -35.45 4.04
CA GLU A 307 -4.83 -36.11 5.30
C GLU A 307 -3.52 -36.90 5.23
N PRO A 308 -3.21 -37.69 4.17
CA PRO A 308 -1.88 -38.27 3.96
C PRO A 308 -0.76 -37.26 3.99
N PHE A 309 -0.94 -36.13 3.27
CA PHE A 309 0.04 -35.04 3.22
C PHE A 309 0.27 -34.46 4.61
N ILE A 310 -0.78 -34.07 5.32
CA ILE A 310 -0.69 -33.53 6.67
C ILE A 310 -0.01 -34.50 7.63
N LYS A 311 -0.37 -35.79 7.59
CA LYS A 311 0.22 -36.82 8.44
C LYS A 311 1.74 -36.92 8.23
N PHE A 312 2.17 -36.77 6.97
CA PHE A 312 3.58 -36.83 6.61
C PHE A 312 4.33 -35.59 7.13
N VAL A 313 3.83 -34.37 6.84
CA VAL A 313 4.52 -33.13 7.17
C VAL A 313 4.38 -32.71 8.65
N LYS A 314 3.53 -33.37 9.43
CA LYS A 314 3.22 -33.03 10.84
C LYS A 314 4.45 -32.88 11.74
N LYS A 315 5.52 -33.62 11.46
CA LYS A 315 6.76 -33.62 12.24
C LYS A 315 7.81 -32.63 11.74
N LEU A 316 7.56 -32.02 10.61
CA LEU A 316 8.50 -31.11 9.96
C LEU A 316 8.24 -29.67 10.43
N LYS A 317 9.32 -28.89 10.52
CA LYS A 317 9.25 -27.44 10.73
C LYS A 317 9.48 -26.75 9.40
N TYR A 318 8.49 -26.04 8.90
CA TYR A 318 8.56 -25.32 7.62
C TYR A 318 7.73 -24.03 7.68
N THR A 319 8.10 -23.09 6.84
CA THR A 319 7.37 -21.82 6.73
C THR A 319 6.22 -21.94 5.74
N THR A 320 5.28 -21.00 5.81
CA THR A 320 4.21 -20.89 4.79
C THR A 320 4.78 -20.60 3.41
N SER A 321 5.94 -19.93 3.31
CA SER A 321 6.64 -19.70 2.04
C SER A 321 7.18 -21.00 1.43
N ASP A 322 7.77 -21.88 2.25
CA ASP A 322 8.27 -23.17 1.77
C ASP A 322 7.14 -24.03 1.22
N LEU A 323 6.06 -24.11 2.01
CA LEU A 323 4.86 -24.84 1.62
C LEU A 323 4.26 -24.29 0.33
N HIS A 324 4.11 -22.96 0.24
CA HIS A 324 3.56 -22.30 -0.94
C HIS A 324 4.38 -22.58 -2.21
N LYS A 325 5.71 -22.47 -2.12
CA LYS A 325 6.62 -22.78 -3.25
C LYS A 325 6.44 -24.21 -3.74
N PHE A 326 6.35 -25.15 -2.79
CA PHE A 326 6.19 -26.57 -3.12
C PHE A 326 4.83 -26.85 -3.75
N LEU A 327 3.72 -26.42 -3.11
CA LEU A 327 2.37 -26.62 -3.64
C LEU A 327 2.17 -25.95 -5.00
N PHE A 328 2.69 -24.74 -5.18
CA PHE A 328 2.60 -24.03 -6.45
C PHE A 328 3.40 -24.70 -7.56
N LYS A 329 4.60 -25.22 -7.27
CA LYS A 329 5.42 -25.98 -8.24
C LYS A 329 4.62 -27.16 -8.79
N TYR A 330 3.94 -27.89 -7.92
CA TYR A 330 3.24 -29.12 -8.25
C TYR A 330 1.71 -28.99 -8.44
N ARG A 331 1.19 -27.77 -8.57
CA ARG A 331 -0.26 -27.49 -8.67
C ARG A 331 -1.01 -28.13 -9.84
N LYS A 332 -0.29 -28.69 -10.82
CA LYS A 332 -0.85 -29.33 -12.03
C LYS A 332 -0.70 -30.85 -12.03
N ILE A 333 -0.27 -31.46 -10.93
CA ILE A 333 -0.03 -32.89 -10.83
C ILE A 333 -1.18 -33.54 -10.03
N ASP A 334 -1.54 -34.75 -10.39
CA ASP A 334 -2.65 -35.47 -9.73
C ASP A 334 -2.29 -35.95 -8.31
N ASN A 335 -1.02 -36.32 -8.07
CA ASN A 335 -0.57 -36.84 -6.78
C ASN A 335 0.71 -36.16 -6.31
N ILE A 336 0.58 -35.19 -5.42
CA ILE A 336 1.71 -34.44 -4.87
C ILE A 336 2.63 -35.30 -3.96
N MET A 337 2.11 -36.42 -3.44
CA MET A 337 2.88 -37.31 -2.55
C MET A 337 4.08 -37.95 -3.25
N ASP A 338 4.03 -38.09 -4.57
CA ASP A 338 5.15 -38.66 -5.36
C ASP A 338 6.40 -37.74 -5.37
N HIS A 339 6.22 -36.48 -4.93
CA HIS A 339 7.30 -35.47 -4.89
C HIS A 339 7.61 -35.01 -3.46
N ILE A 340 7.14 -35.72 -2.42
CA ILE A 340 7.27 -35.29 -1.03
C ILE A 340 8.74 -35.19 -0.57
N GLU A 341 9.64 -35.99 -1.14
CA GLU A 341 11.07 -35.94 -0.84
C GLU A 341 11.70 -34.62 -1.21
N GLU A 342 11.27 -34.00 -2.32
CA GLU A 342 11.74 -32.69 -2.72
C GLU A 342 11.29 -31.59 -1.72
N PHE A 343 10.15 -31.77 -1.06
CA PHE A 343 9.74 -30.87 0.00
C PHE A 343 10.66 -30.93 1.20
N ILE A 344 11.10 -32.13 1.59
CA ILE A 344 12.07 -32.32 2.66
C ILE A 344 13.41 -31.68 2.31
N GLU A 345 13.89 -31.87 1.09
CA GLU A 345 15.14 -31.24 0.61
C GLU A 345 15.04 -29.72 0.65
N LEU A 346 13.90 -29.15 0.22
CA LEU A 346 13.66 -27.69 0.25
C LEU A 346 13.74 -27.15 1.69
N ILE A 347 13.12 -27.84 2.64
CA ILE A 347 13.13 -27.45 4.07
C ILE A 347 14.55 -27.50 4.62
N ASN A 348 15.26 -28.61 4.41
CA ASN A 348 16.62 -28.80 4.92
C ASN A 348 17.57 -27.75 4.38
N LYS A 349 17.50 -27.44 3.09
CA LYS A 349 18.30 -26.39 2.48
C LYS A 349 18.05 -25.01 3.09
N ASN A 350 16.81 -24.70 3.45
CA ASN A 350 16.47 -23.39 4.04
C ASN A 350 16.88 -23.30 5.51
N ILE A 351 16.92 -24.44 6.24
CA ILE A 351 17.44 -24.47 7.63
C ILE A 351 18.94 -24.18 7.64
N ASP A 352 19.72 -24.78 6.71
CA ASP A 352 21.16 -24.58 6.62
C ASP A 352 21.55 -23.14 6.21
N THR A 353 20.67 -22.42 5.55
CA THR A 353 20.89 -21.02 5.12
C THR A 353 20.29 -19.98 6.06
N SER A 354 19.68 -20.40 7.19
CA SER A 354 19.10 -19.46 8.15
C SER A 354 20.22 -18.69 8.88
N PRO A 355 20.04 -17.35 9.12
CA PRO A 355 21.06 -16.51 9.76
C PRO A 355 21.48 -17.01 11.15
N ASP A 356 20.64 -17.78 11.84
CA ASP A 356 20.95 -18.32 13.17
C ASP A 356 22.07 -19.35 13.17
N HIS A 357 22.44 -19.93 12.00
CA HIS A 357 23.58 -20.85 11.87
C HIS A 357 24.87 -20.17 11.39
N LEU A 358 24.82 -18.89 11.00
CA LEU A 358 26.01 -18.13 10.53
C LEU A 358 26.77 -17.45 11.66
N TYR A 359 26.30 -17.53 12.91
CA TYR A 359 26.89 -16.87 14.09
C TYR A 359 27.17 -17.84 15.26
N ILE A 360 27.47 -19.11 14.96
CA ILE A 360 28.05 -20.06 15.93
C ILE A 360 29.55 -20.22 15.65
#